data_f9c886f4286c1387bf2e43c78c2aceb6
#
_entry.id   f9c886f4286c1387bf2e43c78c2aceb6
#
_cell.length_a   1.000
_cell.length_b   1.000
_cell.length_c   1.000
_cell.angle_alpha   90.00
_cell.angle_beta   90.00
_cell.angle_gamma   90.00
#
_symmetry.space_group_name_H-M   'P 1'
#
loop_
_entity.id
_entity.type
_entity.pdbx_description
1 polymer ?
#
loop_
_entity_poly.entity_id
_entity_poly.type
_entity_poly.pdbx_seq_one_letter_code
_entity_poly.pdbx_strand_id
1 'polypeptide(L)'
;MKRLALGLAVLAGLAAQARAQNSTAEVLREAHDSYERLDIERALPLLRQVVSPGWPFEVTAEQRVGAYTYLGACLTLVGKRDSAVLYFRAAVEREPFTDLDPRLFTPAQLELFHRARRLTFAVAARPVAPSRIDPRTERLTLTVVTTHAASLHAELHNAVASSGVTLFDGESDGLREIPWNGLLGDGRLAPPGRYELLVAARSRLLERADSARVYFDLRHDAPPPEDTVADLTDREILPEQLPKSAARGDLLKGLAVGASALIISGALANGHLGGSLRAGAGIVAGGAAVTGGIAFLVRRHQSDIPENIAANAHRRAARLAANEAIARRNAEKLAQTVLLITPAAGVDP
;
A
#
# COMPACT_ATOMS: atom_id res chain seq x y z
N MET A 1 22.09 12.32 -39.20
CA MET A 1 22.04 10.91 -39.63
C MET A 1 22.21 9.90 -38.49
N LYS A 2 23.12 10.10 -37.49
CA LYS A 2 23.28 9.13 -36.36
C LYS A 2 22.02 8.92 -35.48
N ARG A 3 21.18 9.94 -35.28
CA ARG A 3 19.95 9.83 -34.47
C ARG A 3 18.81 9.06 -35.15
N LEU A 4 18.76 9.09 -36.48
CA LEU A 4 17.77 8.30 -37.27
C LEU A 4 18.13 6.80 -37.29
N ALA A 5 19.43 6.48 -37.32
CA ALA A 5 19.90 5.10 -37.29
C ALA A 5 19.62 4.41 -35.93
N LEU A 6 19.73 5.17 -34.82
CA LEU A 6 19.42 4.65 -33.48
C LEU A 6 17.92 4.35 -33.31
N GLY A 7 17.05 5.24 -33.81
CA GLY A 7 15.59 5.00 -33.77
C GLY A 7 15.15 3.79 -34.60
N LEU A 8 15.78 3.55 -35.75
CA LEU A 8 15.46 2.38 -36.59
C LEU A 8 15.93 1.06 -35.95
N ALA A 9 17.08 1.08 -35.27
CA ALA A 9 17.60 -0.10 -34.56
C ALA A 9 16.72 -0.49 -33.36
N VAL A 10 16.18 0.48 -32.62
CA VAL A 10 15.26 0.23 -31.49
C VAL A 10 13.91 -0.31 -32.00
N LEU A 11 13.38 0.24 -33.09
CA LEU A 11 12.13 -0.24 -33.69
C LEU A 11 12.30 -1.65 -34.30
N ALA A 12 13.46 -1.95 -34.90
CA ALA A 12 13.74 -3.30 -35.44
C ALA A 12 13.90 -4.31 -34.29
N GLY A 13 14.49 -3.93 -33.15
CA GLY A 13 14.59 -4.77 -31.96
C GLY A 13 13.23 -5.10 -31.35
N LEU A 14 12.34 -4.11 -31.20
CA LEU A 14 10.98 -4.32 -30.71
C LEU A 14 10.13 -5.20 -31.66
N ALA A 15 10.28 -5.02 -32.97
CA ALA A 15 9.58 -5.85 -33.94
C ALA A 15 10.10 -7.31 -34.00
N ALA A 16 11.40 -7.53 -33.73
CA ALA A 16 11.98 -8.86 -33.64
C ALA A 16 11.51 -9.58 -32.34
N GLN A 17 11.44 -8.90 -31.22
CA GLN A 17 10.89 -9.45 -29.97
C GLN A 17 9.40 -9.82 -30.10
N ALA A 18 8.59 -8.96 -30.73
CA ALA A 18 7.18 -9.25 -30.96
C ALA A 18 6.99 -10.49 -31.89
N ARG A 19 7.82 -10.64 -32.90
CA ARG A 19 7.79 -11.85 -33.78
C ARG A 19 8.24 -13.11 -33.05
N ALA A 20 9.25 -13.01 -32.18
CA ALA A 20 9.74 -14.12 -31.38
C ALA A 20 8.69 -14.63 -30.38
N GLN A 21 7.98 -13.72 -29.72
CA GLN A 21 6.88 -14.05 -28.82
C GLN A 21 5.72 -14.73 -29.57
N ASN A 22 5.35 -14.21 -30.72
CA ASN A 22 4.30 -14.82 -31.56
C ASN A 22 4.66 -16.24 -31.95
N SER A 23 5.93 -16.54 -32.31
CA SER A 23 6.36 -17.88 -32.70
C SER A 23 6.27 -18.88 -31.55
N THR A 24 6.68 -18.50 -30.32
CA THR A 24 6.54 -19.38 -29.14
C THR A 24 5.06 -19.60 -28.78
N ALA A 25 4.24 -18.54 -28.80
CA ALA A 25 2.81 -18.62 -28.54
C ALA A 25 2.09 -19.51 -29.56
N GLU A 26 2.47 -19.45 -30.86
CA GLU A 26 1.90 -20.29 -31.92
C GLU A 26 2.21 -21.76 -31.70
N VAL A 27 3.47 -22.10 -31.38
CA VAL A 27 3.88 -23.49 -31.14
C VAL A 27 3.18 -24.05 -29.90
N LEU A 28 3.07 -23.23 -28.82
CA LEU A 28 2.36 -23.66 -27.63
C LEU A 28 0.86 -23.84 -27.87
N ARG A 29 0.23 -22.99 -28.69
CA ARG A 29 -1.17 -23.15 -29.08
C ARG A 29 -1.35 -24.45 -29.89
N GLU A 30 -0.49 -24.71 -30.88
CA GLU A 30 -0.54 -25.95 -31.66
C GLU A 30 -0.36 -27.18 -30.77
N ALA A 31 0.57 -27.12 -29.81
CA ALA A 31 0.78 -28.20 -28.86
C ALA A 31 -0.45 -28.42 -27.95
N HIS A 32 -1.10 -27.34 -27.51
CA HIS A 32 -2.34 -27.40 -26.73
C HIS A 32 -3.49 -28.00 -27.55
N ASP A 33 -3.73 -27.49 -28.76
CA ASP A 33 -4.75 -28.03 -29.68
C ASP A 33 -4.53 -29.52 -29.98
N SER A 34 -3.27 -29.96 -30.10
CA SER A 34 -2.93 -31.36 -30.29
C SER A 34 -3.21 -32.19 -29.02
N TYR A 35 -2.87 -31.66 -27.85
CA TYR A 35 -3.18 -32.29 -26.55
C TYR A 35 -4.70 -32.48 -26.36
N GLU A 36 -5.50 -31.46 -26.64
CA GLU A 36 -6.96 -31.52 -26.55
C GLU A 36 -7.59 -32.57 -27.47
N ARG A 37 -6.98 -32.81 -28.66
CA ARG A 37 -7.36 -33.87 -29.59
C ARG A 37 -6.78 -35.23 -29.22
N LEU A 38 -6.03 -35.31 -28.10
CA LEU A 38 -5.31 -36.52 -27.68
C LEU A 38 -4.23 -36.99 -28.66
N ASP A 39 -3.77 -36.11 -29.57
CA ASP A 39 -2.62 -36.33 -30.42
C ASP A 39 -1.32 -36.04 -29.65
N ILE A 40 -0.99 -36.96 -28.74
CA ILE A 40 0.16 -36.80 -27.85
C ILE A 40 1.48 -36.95 -28.60
N GLU A 41 1.51 -37.71 -29.65
CA GLU A 41 2.71 -37.88 -30.49
C GLU A 41 3.13 -36.56 -31.15
N ARG A 42 2.17 -35.70 -31.48
CA ARG A 42 2.42 -34.36 -32.03
C ARG A 42 2.65 -33.31 -30.93
N ALA A 43 1.88 -33.34 -29.87
CA ALA A 43 1.99 -32.37 -28.77
C ALA A 43 3.36 -32.41 -28.04
N LEU A 44 3.85 -33.63 -27.77
CA LEU A 44 5.03 -33.85 -26.94
C LEU A 44 6.33 -33.26 -27.51
N PRO A 45 6.67 -33.47 -28.84
CA PRO A 45 7.86 -32.84 -29.41
C PRO A 45 7.77 -31.32 -29.47
N LEU A 46 6.61 -30.72 -29.75
CA LEU A 46 6.39 -29.27 -29.75
C LEU A 46 6.69 -28.66 -28.37
N LEU A 47 6.13 -29.25 -27.32
CA LEU A 47 6.37 -28.80 -25.94
C LEU A 47 7.84 -28.95 -25.54
N ARG A 48 8.48 -30.06 -25.88
CA ARG A 48 9.91 -30.28 -25.64
C ARG A 48 10.79 -29.27 -26.33
N GLN A 49 10.44 -28.89 -27.56
CA GLN A 49 11.16 -27.89 -28.32
C GLN A 49 11.16 -26.53 -27.61
N VAL A 50 10.00 -26.08 -27.11
CA VAL A 50 9.85 -24.78 -26.39
C VAL A 50 10.66 -24.73 -25.12
N VAL A 51 10.77 -25.82 -24.37
CA VAL A 51 11.53 -25.85 -23.09
C VAL A 51 13.01 -26.19 -23.31
N SER A 52 13.43 -26.51 -24.52
CA SER A 52 14.82 -26.81 -24.86
C SER A 52 15.71 -25.55 -24.67
N PRO A 53 16.94 -25.69 -24.13
CA PRO A 53 17.92 -24.61 -24.13
C PRO A 53 18.28 -24.05 -25.49
N GLY A 54 18.11 -24.85 -26.55
CA GLY A 54 18.37 -24.44 -27.94
C GLY A 54 17.19 -23.78 -28.63
N TRP A 55 16.08 -23.48 -27.92
CA TRP A 55 14.95 -22.79 -28.51
C TRP A 55 15.34 -21.36 -28.91
N PRO A 56 15.17 -20.94 -30.16
CA PRO A 56 15.73 -19.68 -30.66
C PRO A 56 14.89 -18.45 -30.31
N PHE A 57 13.69 -18.63 -29.73
CA PHE A 57 12.75 -17.56 -29.45
C PHE A 57 12.62 -17.35 -27.95
N GLU A 58 12.25 -16.12 -27.55
CA GLU A 58 11.96 -15.79 -26.17
C GLU A 58 10.75 -16.58 -25.65
N VAL A 59 10.85 -17.08 -24.42
CA VAL A 59 9.79 -17.80 -23.72
C VAL A 59 9.48 -17.06 -22.43
N THR A 60 8.28 -16.51 -22.30
CA THR A 60 7.86 -15.86 -21.05
C THR A 60 7.78 -16.87 -19.90
N ALA A 61 7.79 -16.36 -18.66
CA ALA A 61 7.65 -17.20 -17.46
C ALA A 61 6.35 -18.03 -17.51
N GLU A 62 5.24 -17.41 -17.88
CA GLU A 62 3.93 -18.05 -18.01
C GLU A 62 3.93 -19.14 -19.10
N GLN A 63 4.46 -18.83 -20.28
CA GLN A 63 4.60 -19.80 -21.37
C GLN A 63 5.43 -21.01 -20.96
N ARG A 64 6.51 -20.79 -20.20
CA ARG A 64 7.38 -21.85 -19.70
C ARG A 64 6.67 -22.75 -18.69
N VAL A 65 5.92 -22.16 -17.75
CA VAL A 65 5.09 -22.90 -16.78
C VAL A 65 4.04 -23.73 -17.50
N GLY A 66 3.33 -23.14 -18.46
CA GLY A 66 2.35 -23.85 -19.28
C GLY A 66 2.98 -25.02 -20.05
N ALA A 67 4.13 -24.80 -20.70
CA ALA A 67 4.85 -25.86 -21.41
C ALA A 67 5.24 -27.03 -20.49
N TYR A 68 5.77 -26.76 -19.30
CA TYR A 68 6.08 -27.81 -18.31
C TYR A 68 4.83 -28.56 -17.85
N THR A 69 3.74 -27.85 -17.59
CA THR A 69 2.46 -28.42 -17.18
C THR A 69 1.92 -29.41 -18.22
N TYR A 70 1.84 -28.98 -19.48
CA TYR A 70 1.38 -29.86 -20.57
C TYR A 70 2.36 -30.98 -20.90
N LEU A 71 3.69 -30.76 -20.74
CA LEU A 71 4.67 -31.84 -20.83
C LEU A 71 4.43 -32.93 -19.81
N GLY A 72 4.21 -32.53 -18.54
CA GLY A 72 3.88 -33.47 -17.46
C GLY A 72 2.59 -34.23 -17.78
N ALA A 73 1.57 -33.53 -18.30
CA ALA A 73 0.30 -34.12 -18.69
C ALA A 73 0.43 -35.13 -19.83
N CYS A 74 1.15 -34.77 -20.91
CA CYS A 74 1.43 -35.68 -22.05
C CYS A 74 2.22 -36.91 -21.62
N LEU A 75 3.28 -36.72 -20.79
CA LEU A 75 4.10 -37.82 -20.31
C LEU A 75 3.33 -38.79 -19.39
N THR A 76 2.35 -38.28 -18.65
CA THR A 76 1.43 -39.12 -17.87
C THR A 76 0.64 -40.05 -18.77
N LEU A 77 0.08 -39.52 -19.87
CA LEU A 77 -0.72 -40.28 -20.83
C LEU A 77 0.09 -41.36 -21.57
N VAL A 78 1.38 -41.12 -21.82
CA VAL A 78 2.28 -42.14 -22.41
C VAL A 78 2.96 -43.02 -21.35
N GLY A 79 2.53 -42.98 -20.09
CA GLY A 79 3.00 -43.86 -19.03
C GLY A 79 4.39 -43.52 -18.45
N LYS A 80 4.99 -42.37 -18.80
CA LYS A 80 6.32 -41.93 -18.30
C LYS A 80 6.20 -41.17 -17.01
N ARG A 81 5.71 -41.84 -15.93
CA ARG A 81 5.31 -41.23 -14.67
C ARG A 81 6.42 -40.39 -14.01
N ASP A 82 7.64 -40.91 -13.93
CA ASP A 82 8.74 -40.19 -13.26
C ASP A 82 9.16 -38.93 -14.02
N SER A 83 9.20 -38.98 -15.35
CA SER A 83 9.43 -37.81 -16.18
C SER A 83 8.29 -36.77 -16.05
N ALA A 84 7.04 -37.24 -15.93
CA ALA A 84 5.90 -36.36 -15.72
C ALA A 84 6.03 -35.57 -14.40
N VAL A 85 6.40 -36.26 -13.33
CA VAL A 85 6.65 -35.64 -12.02
C VAL A 85 7.76 -34.59 -12.09
N LEU A 86 8.85 -34.83 -12.85
CA LEU A 86 9.93 -33.86 -13.01
C LEU A 86 9.43 -32.56 -13.67
N TYR A 87 8.64 -32.66 -14.73
CA TYR A 87 8.11 -31.47 -15.41
C TYR A 87 7.03 -30.75 -14.60
N PHE A 88 6.16 -31.46 -13.90
CA PHE A 88 5.23 -30.88 -12.96
C PHE A 88 5.95 -30.15 -11.82
N ARG A 89 7.04 -30.72 -11.28
CA ARG A 89 7.88 -30.02 -10.31
C ARG A 89 8.47 -28.74 -10.86
N ALA A 90 9.00 -28.78 -12.08
CA ALA A 90 9.55 -27.61 -12.74
C ALA A 90 8.51 -26.50 -12.97
N ALA A 91 7.24 -26.84 -13.20
CA ALA A 91 6.14 -25.89 -13.25
C ALA A 91 5.85 -25.26 -11.88
N VAL A 92 5.68 -26.09 -10.86
CA VAL A 92 5.38 -25.68 -9.47
C VAL A 92 6.50 -24.84 -8.84
N GLU A 93 7.77 -25.16 -9.12
CA GLU A 93 8.92 -24.39 -8.64
C GLU A 93 8.95 -22.97 -9.21
N ARG A 94 8.45 -22.77 -10.44
CA ARG A 94 8.41 -21.45 -11.10
C ARG A 94 7.19 -20.65 -10.74
N GLU A 95 6.06 -21.32 -10.59
CA GLU A 95 4.79 -20.70 -10.28
C GLU A 95 4.04 -21.59 -9.27
N PRO A 96 4.24 -21.34 -7.96
CA PRO A 96 3.59 -22.11 -6.90
C PRO A 96 2.06 -22.05 -6.89
N PHE A 97 1.48 -21.03 -7.55
CA PHE A 97 0.03 -20.93 -7.77
C PHE A 97 -0.50 -21.85 -8.85
N THR A 98 0.38 -22.53 -9.61
CA THR A 98 -0.05 -23.47 -10.65
C THR A 98 -0.88 -24.60 -10.01
N ASP A 99 -2.06 -24.83 -10.59
CA ASP A 99 -2.92 -25.96 -10.26
C ASP A 99 -3.52 -26.56 -11.54
N LEU A 100 -3.96 -27.81 -11.47
CA LEU A 100 -4.60 -28.49 -12.60
C LEU A 100 -6.12 -28.52 -12.40
N ASP A 101 -6.85 -27.99 -13.38
CA ASP A 101 -8.32 -28.08 -13.37
C ASP A 101 -8.78 -29.54 -13.53
N PRO A 102 -9.51 -30.12 -12.54
CA PRO A 102 -10.00 -31.48 -12.61
C PRO A 102 -10.96 -31.77 -13.79
N ARG A 103 -11.45 -30.71 -14.45
CA ARG A 103 -12.31 -30.84 -15.65
C ARG A 103 -11.51 -31.07 -16.92
N LEU A 104 -10.24 -30.63 -16.93
CA LEU A 104 -9.36 -30.68 -18.10
C LEU A 104 -8.31 -31.77 -18.01
N PHE A 105 -7.99 -32.24 -16.80
CA PHE A 105 -6.93 -33.21 -16.56
C PHE A 105 -7.50 -34.50 -15.94
N THR A 106 -6.92 -35.61 -16.34
CA THR A 106 -7.35 -36.94 -15.85
C THR A 106 -6.94 -37.16 -14.38
N PRO A 107 -7.60 -38.06 -13.63
CA PRO A 107 -7.21 -38.39 -12.27
C PRO A 107 -5.74 -38.81 -12.12
N ALA A 108 -5.18 -39.52 -13.11
CA ALA A 108 -3.78 -39.92 -13.09
C ALA A 108 -2.81 -38.73 -13.22
N GLN A 109 -3.17 -37.72 -14.03
CA GLN A 109 -2.41 -36.47 -14.14
C GLN A 109 -2.46 -35.67 -12.85
N LEU A 110 -3.64 -35.53 -12.23
CA LEU A 110 -3.84 -34.89 -10.94
C LEU A 110 -3.02 -35.56 -9.84
N GLU A 111 -3.04 -36.91 -9.77
CA GLU A 111 -2.26 -37.68 -8.80
C GLU A 111 -0.74 -37.35 -8.91
N LEU A 112 -0.20 -37.39 -10.13
CA LEU A 112 1.22 -37.11 -10.36
C LEU A 112 1.57 -35.65 -10.11
N PHE A 113 0.67 -34.72 -10.43
CA PHE A 113 0.84 -33.31 -10.10
C PHE A 113 0.85 -33.08 -8.60
N HIS A 114 -0.09 -33.64 -7.85
CA HIS A 114 -0.09 -33.56 -6.38
C HIS A 114 1.16 -34.22 -5.77
N ARG A 115 1.65 -35.32 -6.37
CA ARG A 115 2.94 -35.90 -5.96
C ARG A 115 4.08 -34.92 -6.21
N ALA A 116 4.11 -34.23 -7.34
CA ALA A 116 5.11 -33.22 -7.67
C ALA A 116 5.06 -32.06 -6.66
N ARG A 117 3.88 -31.55 -6.31
CA ARG A 117 3.71 -30.51 -5.28
C ARG A 117 4.28 -30.97 -3.92
N ARG A 118 4.00 -32.20 -3.48
CA ARG A 118 4.56 -32.71 -2.22
C ARG A 118 6.08 -32.86 -2.21
N LEU A 119 6.69 -33.04 -3.37
CA LEU A 119 8.15 -33.15 -3.54
C LEU A 119 8.85 -31.82 -3.79
N THR A 120 8.09 -30.74 -3.86
CA THR A 120 8.59 -29.38 -4.15
C THR A 120 8.12 -28.44 -3.08
N PHE A 121 9.03 -27.75 -2.37
CA PHE A 121 8.66 -26.71 -1.45
C PHE A 121 8.94 -25.36 -2.08
N ALA A 122 7.89 -24.59 -2.24
CA ALA A 122 7.94 -23.22 -2.71
C ALA A 122 6.81 -22.40 -2.07
N VAL A 123 7.09 -21.12 -1.89
CA VAL A 123 6.17 -20.12 -1.36
C VAL A 123 6.04 -19.00 -2.37
N ALA A 124 4.84 -18.50 -2.57
CA ALA A 124 4.61 -17.31 -3.38
C ALA A 124 3.51 -16.45 -2.78
N ALA A 125 3.55 -15.17 -3.10
CA ALA A 125 2.49 -14.21 -2.82
C ALA A 125 2.10 -13.51 -4.11
N ARG A 126 0.80 -13.28 -4.32
CA ARG A 126 0.33 -12.55 -5.50
C ARG A 126 0.63 -11.07 -5.35
N PRO A 127 1.04 -10.38 -6.43
CA PRO A 127 1.09 -8.93 -6.46
C PRO A 127 -0.26 -8.35 -6.03
N VAL A 128 -0.20 -7.30 -5.24
CA VAL A 128 -1.41 -6.61 -4.76
C VAL A 128 -2.04 -5.87 -5.94
N ALA A 129 -3.31 -6.14 -6.22
CA ALA A 129 -4.05 -5.40 -7.25
C ALA A 129 -4.32 -3.96 -6.79
N PRO A 130 -4.35 -2.98 -7.73
CA PRO A 130 -4.79 -1.63 -7.40
C PRO A 130 -6.16 -1.67 -6.72
N SER A 131 -6.24 -1.07 -5.55
CA SER A 131 -7.46 -1.11 -4.74
C SER A 131 -7.62 0.16 -3.92
N ARG A 132 -8.88 0.46 -3.60
CA ARG A 132 -9.26 1.52 -2.68
C ARG A 132 -10.06 0.85 -1.57
N ILE A 133 -9.62 0.97 -0.33
CA ILE A 133 -10.25 0.34 0.82
C ILE A 133 -10.60 1.38 1.89
N ASP A 134 -11.76 1.23 2.47
CA ASP A 134 -12.16 1.92 3.69
C ASP A 134 -11.76 1.04 4.89
N PRO A 135 -10.77 1.46 5.71
CA PRO A 135 -10.28 0.66 6.85
C PRO A 135 -11.35 0.27 7.87
N ARG A 136 -12.47 1.00 7.88
CA ARG A 136 -13.57 0.78 8.83
C ARG A 136 -14.46 -0.41 8.44
N THR A 137 -14.64 -0.61 7.13
CA THR A 137 -15.61 -1.58 6.59
C THR A 137 -15.00 -2.62 5.69
N GLU A 138 -13.86 -2.35 5.09
CA GLU A 138 -13.23 -3.17 4.07
C GLU A 138 -11.89 -3.74 4.53
N ARG A 139 -11.42 -4.78 3.83
CA ARG A 139 -10.14 -5.44 4.07
C ARG A 139 -9.44 -5.68 2.75
N LEU A 140 -8.14 -5.43 2.70
CA LEU A 140 -7.28 -5.89 1.63
C LEU A 140 -7.03 -7.38 1.82
N THR A 141 -7.27 -8.17 0.78
CA THR A 141 -6.94 -9.59 0.78
C THR A 141 -5.56 -9.80 0.16
N LEU A 142 -4.62 -10.30 0.93
CA LEU A 142 -3.30 -10.70 0.48
C LEU A 142 -3.31 -12.21 0.25
N THR A 143 -3.05 -12.62 -0.99
CA THR A 143 -3.13 -14.03 -1.37
C THR A 143 -1.74 -14.63 -1.41
N VAL A 144 -1.52 -15.67 -0.62
CA VAL A 144 -0.28 -16.42 -0.55
C VAL A 144 -0.51 -17.89 -0.80
N VAL A 145 0.50 -18.61 -1.21
CA VAL A 145 0.43 -20.06 -1.43
C VAL A 145 1.66 -20.75 -0.91
N THR A 146 1.45 -21.93 -0.29
CA THR A 146 2.49 -22.92 -0.03
C THR A 146 2.17 -24.16 -0.86
N THR A 147 3.18 -24.83 -1.39
CA THR A 147 2.96 -26.01 -2.24
C THR A 147 2.42 -27.22 -1.48
N HIS A 148 2.65 -27.28 -0.16
CA HIS A 148 2.10 -28.26 0.78
C HIS A 148 2.16 -27.71 2.22
N ALA A 149 1.70 -28.50 3.18
CA ALA A 149 1.62 -28.11 4.60
C ALA A 149 2.94 -27.57 5.14
N ALA A 150 2.87 -26.36 5.70
CA ALA A 150 4.01 -25.60 6.21
C ALA A 150 3.60 -24.70 7.37
N SER A 151 4.53 -24.38 8.25
CA SER A 151 4.40 -23.22 9.13
C SER A 151 4.63 -21.95 8.30
N LEU A 152 3.71 -21.01 8.34
CA LEU A 152 3.69 -19.78 7.57
C LEU A 152 3.72 -18.59 8.50
N HIS A 153 4.63 -17.67 8.27
CA HIS A 153 4.70 -16.37 8.91
C HIS A 153 4.61 -15.27 7.84
N ALA A 154 3.64 -14.37 7.97
CA ALA A 154 3.46 -13.25 7.07
C ALA A 154 3.52 -11.94 7.83
N GLU A 155 4.44 -11.09 7.46
CA GLU A 155 4.70 -9.80 8.08
C GLU A 155 4.71 -8.67 7.04
N LEU A 156 4.13 -7.53 7.43
CA LEU A 156 4.08 -6.34 6.61
C LEU A 156 5.02 -5.29 7.19
N HIS A 157 5.99 -4.85 6.40
CA HIS A 157 6.96 -3.83 6.77
C HIS A 157 6.73 -2.54 5.96
N ASN A 158 6.83 -1.40 6.64
CA ASN A 158 6.93 -0.11 5.95
C ASN A 158 8.41 0.19 5.69
N ALA A 159 8.78 0.54 4.46
CA ALA A 159 10.17 0.81 4.07
C ALA A 159 10.82 1.99 4.84
N VAL A 160 10.02 2.89 5.41
CA VAL A 160 10.49 4.09 6.13
C VAL A 160 10.39 3.91 7.63
N ALA A 161 9.35 3.23 8.12
CA ALA A 161 9.12 3.00 9.55
C ALA A 161 9.62 1.58 9.89
N SER A 162 10.54 1.45 10.81
CA SER A 162 11.09 0.14 11.28
C SER A 162 10.06 -0.76 11.98
N SER A 163 8.77 -0.47 11.88
CA SER A 163 7.69 -1.22 12.53
C SER A 163 7.07 -2.20 11.54
N GLY A 164 7.20 -3.49 11.82
CA GLY A 164 6.48 -4.56 11.14
C GLY A 164 5.13 -4.85 11.82
N VAL A 165 4.19 -5.37 11.03
CA VAL A 165 2.90 -5.88 11.52
C VAL A 165 2.80 -7.34 11.11
N THR A 166 2.73 -8.24 12.09
CA THR A 166 2.44 -9.64 11.81
C THR A 166 0.97 -9.78 11.41
N LEU A 167 0.76 -10.22 10.19
CA LEU A 167 -0.58 -10.43 9.62
C LEU A 167 -1.09 -11.84 9.84
N PHE A 168 -0.16 -12.80 9.82
CA PHE A 168 -0.47 -14.21 10.02
C PHE A 168 0.73 -14.94 10.61
N ASP A 169 0.48 -15.82 11.56
CA ASP A 169 1.45 -16.78 12.08
C ASP A 169 0.71 -18.09 12.39
N GLY A 170 1.06 -19.18 11.71
CA GLY A 170 0.37 -20.46 11.87
C GLY A 170 0.59 -21.41 10.71
N GLU A 171 -0.25 -22.44 10.67
CA GLU A 171 -0.18 -23.49 9.65
C GLU A 171 -0.91 -23.07 8.36
N SER A 172 -0.32 -23.41 7.22
CA SER A 172 -0.91 -23.22 5.89
C SER A 172 -0.68 -24.44 5.03
N ASP A 173 -1.68 -24.82 4.24
CA ASP A 173 -1.58 -25.88 3.23
C ASP A 173 -2.29 -25.40 1.95
N GLY A 174 -1.51 -25.10 0.93
CA GLY A 174 -2.02 -24.54 -0.32
C GLY A 174 -2.29 -23.04 -0.26
N LEU A 175 -3.39 -22.62 -0.88
CA LEU A 175 -3.81 -21.24 -1.00
C LEU A 175 -4.32 -20.71 0.34
N ARG A 176 -3.87 -19.51 0.71
CA ARG A 176 -4.35 -18.78 1.89
C ARG A 176 -4.60 -17.32 1.57
N GLU A 177 -5.73 -16.83 2.04
CA GLU A 177 -6.08 -15.42 2.00
C GLU A 177 -5.87 -14.80 3.38
N ILE A 178 -5.09 -13.74 3.45
CA ILE A 178 -4.75 -13.02 4.68
C ILE A 178 -5.39 -11.64 4.59
N PRO A 179 -6.42 -11.35 5.40
CA PRO A 179 -7.08 -10.06 5.40
C PRO A 179 -6.26 -9.04 6.19
N TRP A 180 -6.09 -7.84 5.62
CA TRP A 180 -5.51 -6.68 6.30
C TRP A 180 -6.46 -5.49 6.24
N ASN A 181 -6.68 -4.84 7.37
CA ASN A 181 -7.61 -3.71 7.50
C ASN A 181 -6.96 -2.33 7.31
N GLY A 182 -5.69 -2.27 6.92
CA GLY A 182 -4.99 -1.00 6.78
C GLY A 182 -4.52 -0.38 8.10
N LEU A 183 -4.61 -1.12 9.21
CA LEU A 183 -4.15 -0.66 10.52
C LEU A 183 -2.83 -1.34 10.90
N LEU A 184 -2.05 -0.64 11.73
CA LEU A 184 -0.88 -1.18 12.41
C LEU A 184 -1.31 -2.01 13.63
N GLY A 185 -0.37 -2.75 14.24
CA GLY A 185 -0.63 -3.57 15.42
C GLY A 185 -1.13 -2.79 16.65
N ASP A 186 -0.89 -1.49 16.70
CA ASP A 186 -1.39 -0.57 17.74
C ASP A 186 -2.77 0.06 17.42
N GLY A 187 -3.39 -0.36 16.32
CA GLY A 187 -4.69 0.13 15.88
C GLY A 187 -4.68 1.48 15.14
N ARG A 188 -3.50 2.07 14.93
CA ARG A 188 -3.37 3.29 14.12
C ARG A 188 -3.44 2.96 12.64
N LEU A 189 -3.90 3.94 11.85
CA LEU A 189 -3.88 3.83 10.40
C LEU A 189 -2.43 3.70 9.90
N ALA A 190 -2.19 2.75 9.02
CA ALA A 190 -0.89 2.55 8.40
C ALA A 190 -0.45 3.83 7.66
N PRO A 191 0.75 4.39 7.94
CA PRO A 191 1.22 5.62 7.30
C PRO A 191 1.40 5.44 5.79
N PRO A 192 1.27 6.51 5.00
CA PRO A 192 1.53 6.43 3.57
C PRO A 192 3.01 6.08 3.31
N GLY A 193 3.26 5.34 2.24
CA GLY A 193 4.61 4.93 1.86
C GLY A 193 4.64 3.58 1.16
N ARG A 194 5.86 3.08 0.93
CA ARG A 194 6.09 1.76 0.36
C ARG A 194 6.04 0.70 1.44
N TYR A 195 5.34 -0.38 1.14
CA TYR A 195 5.21 -1.56 1.99
C TYR A 195 5.80 -2.79 1.32
N GLU A 196 6.40 -3.63 2.13
CA GLU A 196 6.88 -4.97 1.79
C GLU A 196 6.07 -5.99 2.58
N LEU A 197 5.40 -6.88 1.89
CA LEU A 197 4.85 -8.10 2.48
C LEU A 197 5.95 -9.17 2.40
N LEU A 198 6.49 -9.56 3.52
CA LEU A 198 7.41 -10.69 3.66
C LEU A 198 6.61 -11.92 4.11
N VAL A 199 6.65 -12.95 3.29
CA VAL A 199 6.04 -14.25 3.59
C VAL A 199 7.15 -15.27 3.73
N ALA A 200 7.37 -15.81 4.91
CA ALA A 200 8.33 -16.87 5.18
C ALA A 200 7.59 -18.15 5.58
N ALA A 201 7.98 -19.28 5.03
CA ALA A 201 7.39 -20.55 5.41
C ALA A 201 8.42 -21.66 5.51
N ARG A 202 8.12 -22.65 6.35
CA ARG A 202 8.95 -23.84 6.55
C ARG A 202 8.12 -25.09 6.35
N SER A 203 8.54 -25.91 5.38
CA SER A 203 7.93 -27.21 5.12
C SER A 203 8.07 -28.15 6.32
N ARG A 204 6.97 -28.81 6.66
CA ARG A 204 6.99 -29.90 7.63
C ARG A 204 7.48 -31.22 7.04
N LEU A 205 7.33 -31.37 5.72
CA LEU A 205 7.63 -32.63 5.02
C LEU A 205 9.10 -32.71 4.59
N LEU A 206 9.67 -31.58 4.13
CA LEU A 206 10.98 -31.55 3.48
C LEU A 206 12.06 -30.83 4.31
N GLU A 207 11.72 -30.31 5.50
CA GLU A 207 12.60 -29.50 6.36
C GLU A 207 13.25 -28.30 5.64
N ARG A 208 12.62 -27.82 4.57
CA ARG A 208 13.09 -26.68 3.78
C ARG A 208 12.31 -25.44 4.17
N ALA A 209 12.99 -24.29 4.12
CA ALA A 209 12.38 -22.98 4.24
C ALA A 209 12.43 -22.26 2.89
N ASP A 210 11.44 -21.42 2.65
CA ASP A 210 11.37 -20.56 1.49
C ASP A 210 10.64 -19.25 1.86
N SER A 211 10.82 -18.19 1.07
CA SER A 211 10.20 -16.90 1.33
C SER A 211 9.85 -16.18 0.04
N ALA A 212 8.78 -15.42 0.08
CA ALA A 212 8.33 -14.55 -1.00
C ALA A 212 8.16 -13.11 -0.49
N ARG A 213 8.36 -12.14 -1.38
CA ARG A 213 8.20 -10.72 -1.10
C ARG A 213 7.30 -10.08 -2.16
N VAL A 214 6.41 -9.22 -1.69
CA VAL A 214 5.55 -8.41 -2.56
C VAL A 214 5.58 -6.98 -2.08
N TYR A 215 5.71 -6.05 -3.02
CA TYR A 215 5.78 -4.63 -2.74
C TYR A 215 4.54 -3.91 -3.24
N PHE A 216 4.08 -2.93 -2.48
CA PHE A 216 3.01 -2.04 -2.89
C PHE A 216 3.19 -0.66 -2.24
N ASP A 217 2.64 0.36 -2.89
CA ASP A 217 2.61 1.71 -2.37
C ASP A 217 1.22 2.01 -1.80
N LEU A 218 1.19 2.58 -0.59
CA LEU A 218 -0.01 2.99 0.12
C LEU A 218 -0.06 4.51 0.19
N ARG A 219 -1.22 5.08 -0.17
CA ARG A 219 -1.51 6.51 -0.05
C ARG A 219 -2.81 6.72 0.70
N HIS A 220 -2.91 7.85 1.37
CA HIS A 220 -4.14 8.28 2.01
C HIS A 220 -4.93 9.17 1.06
N ASP A 221 -6.20 8.88 0.89
CA ASP A 221 -7.18 9.72 0.21
C ASP A 221 -8.18 10.20 1.25
N ALA A 222 -7.98 11.45 1.69
CA ALA A 222 -8.82 12.09 2.69
C ALA A 222 -9.44 13.35 2.09
N PRO A 223 -10.68 13.71 2.44
CA PRO A 223 -11.25 14.99 2.05
C PRO A 223 -10.34 16.15 2.52
N PRO A 224 -10.19 17.21 1.72
CA PRO A 224 -9.36 18.34 2.10
C PRO A 224 -9.87 18.98 3.39
N PRO A 225 -8.96 19.37 4.31
CA PRO A 225 -9.34 20.05 5.52
C PRO A 225 -9.93 21.45 5.19
N GLU A 226 -10.79 21.93 6.04
CA GLU A 226 -11.27 23.31 6.03
C GLU A 226 -10.22 24.22 6.65
N ASP A 227 -10.03 25.39 6.06
CA ASP A 227 -9.16 26.41 6.61
C ASP A 227 -9.77 27.00 7.89
N THR A 228 -8.93 27.29 8.86
CA THR A 228 -9.34 28.01 10.07
C THR A 228 -9.65 29.46 9.74
N VAL A 229 -10.60 30.02 10.46
CA VAL A 229 -10.93 31.47 10.34
C VAL A 229 -9.76 32.26 10.92
N ALA A 230 -9.24 33.21 10.17
CA ALA A 230 -8.15 34.08 10.60
C ALA A 230 -8.50 34.86 11.87
N ASP A 231 -7.48 35.24 12.63
CA ASP A 231 -7.64 36.07 13.82
C ASP A 231 -8.27 37.42 13.48
N LEU A 232 -8.91 38.04 14.52
CA LEU A 232 -9.49 39.38 14.38
C LEU A 232 -8.40 40.38 14.04
N THR A 233 -8.62 41.14 12.99
CA THR A 233 -7.74 42.25 12.59
C THR A 233 -7.99 43.48 13.48
N ASP A 234 -7.02 44.42 13.58
CA ASP A 234 -7.16 45.66 14.33
C ASP A 234 -8.37 46.49 13.90
N ARG A 235 -8.85 46.31 12.65
CA ARG A 235 -10.04 46.97 12.14
C ARG A 235 -11.37 46.41 12.66
N GLU A 236 -11.35 45.15 13.07
CA GLU A 236 -12.50 44.41 13.60
C GLU A 236 -12.61 44.54 15.11
N ILE A 237 -11.54 45.01 15.78
CA ILE A 237 -11.49 45.23 17.22
C ILE A 237 -11.87 46.68 17.53
N LEU A 238 -12.90 46.85 18.35
CA LEU A 238 -13.32 48.18 18.84
C LEU A 238 -12.31 48.72 19.86
N PRO A 239 -12.07 50.02 19.90
CA PRO A 239 -11.17 50.60 20.91
C PRO A 239 -11.73 50.35 22.32
N GLU A 240 -10.97 49.63 23.15
CA GLU A 240 -11.40 49.22 24.49
C GLU A 240 -11.21 50.34 25.55
N GLN A 241 -10.45 51.39 25.17
CA GLN A 241 -10.15 52.51 26.06
C GLN A 241 -10.36 53.86 25.36
N LEU A 242 -10.81 54.84 26.09
CA LEU A 242 -10.92 56.19 25.58
C LEU A 242 -9.53 56.81 25.31
N PRO A 243 -9.27 57.32 24.11
CA PRO A 243 -7.98 57.89 23.77
C PRO A 243 -7.72 59.13 24.62
N LYS A 244 -6.64 59.13 25.42
CA LYS A 244 -6.12 60.39 25.97
C LYS A 244 -5.49 61.18 24.85
N SER A 245 -5.75 62.46 24.79
CA SER A 245 -5.46 63.38 23.69
C SER A 245 -3.98 63.57 23.31
N ALA A 246 -3.04 62.91 24.06
CA ALA A 246 -1.62 63.05 23.85
C ALA A 246 -0.87 61.72 23.57
N ALA A 247 -1.51 60.59 23.54
CA ALA A 247 -0.79 59.30 23.46
C ALA A 247 -1.21 58.43 22.21
N ARG A 248 -1.50 59.05 21.08
CA ARG A 248 -2.03 58.38 19.88
C ARG A 248 -1.03 57.53 19.07
N GLY A 249 0.26 57.57 19.38
CA GLY A 249 1.28 57.02 18.44
C GLY A 249 1.82 55.64 18.78
N ASP A 250 1.95 55.27 20.03
CA ASP A 250 2.81 54.13 20.39
C ASP A 250 2.11 52.84 20.81
N LEU A 251 0.79 52.89 20.93
CA LEU A 251 0.02 51.74 21.47
C LEU A 251 -0.34 50.69 20.42
N LEU A 252 -0.35 51.03 19.16
CA LEU A 252 -0.79 50.16 18.07
C LEU A 252 0.29 49.17 17.58
N LYS A 253 1.55 49.42 17.90
CA LYS A 253 2.68 48.60 17.42
C LYS A 253 3.00 47.36 18.26
N GLY A 254 2.60 47.35 19.55
CA GLY A 254 3.00 46.32 20.51
C GLY A 254 2.13 45.07 20.51
N LEU A 255 0.87 45.14 20.07
CA LEU A 255 -0.10 44.04 20.20
C LEU A 255 -0.15 43.07 19.00
N ALA A 256 0.32 43.49 17.84
CA ALA A 256 0.27 42.65 16.62
C ALA A 256 1.31 41.53 16.59
N VAL A 257 2.37 41.59 17.38
CA VAL A 257 3.51 40.66 17.30
C VAL A 257 3.39 39.44 18.21
N GLY A 258 2.61 39.50 19.28
CA GLY A 258 2.57 38.44 20.29
C GLY A 258 1.65 37.26 19.99
N ALA A 259 0.56 37.48 19.25
CA ALA A 259 -0.46 36.46 19.06
C ALA A 259 -0.15 35.48 17.89
N SER A 260 0.58 35.95 16.89
CA SER A 260 0.86 35.15 15.68
C SER A 260 1.93 34.07 15.89
N ALA A 261 2.82 34.23 16.86
CA ALA A 261 3.95 33.32 17.06
C ALA A 261 3.58 32.01 17.78
N LEU A 262 2.49 31.98 18.56
CA LEU A 262 2.11 30.83 19.38
C LEU A 262 1.28 29.77 18.64
N ILE A 263 0.53 30.15 17.60
CA ILE A 263 -0.33 29.23 16.85
C ILE A 263 0.49 28.42 15.83
N ILE A 264 1.52 29.01 15.26
CA ILE A 264 2.37 28.34 14.24
C ILE A 264 3.32 27.32 14.88
N SER A 265 3.81 27.56 16.09
CA SER A 265 4.71 26.62 16.78
C SER A 265 3.99 25.36 17.29
N GLY A 266 2.71 25.44 17.66
CA GLY A 266 1.92 24.27 18.10
C GLY A 266 1.54 23.32 16.97
N ALA A 267 1.31 23.85 15.76
CA ALA A 267 0.92 23.05 14.60
C ALA A 267 2.10 22.30 13.94
N LEU A 268 3.32 22.84 14.07
CA LEU A 268 4.53 22.27 13.46
C LEU A 268 5.27 21.28 14.38
N ALA A 269 5.06 21.34 15.69
CA ALA A 269 5.79 20.52 16.67
C ALA A 269 5.19 19.12 16.91
N ASN A 270 3.94 18.86 16.51
CA ASN A 270 3.24 17.62 16.84
C ASN A 270 2.88 16.79 15.60
N GLY A 271 3.89 16.21 14.96
CA GLY A 271 3.72 15.16 13.95
C GLY A 271 3.20 13.82 14.52
N HIS A 272 2.65 13.77 15.72
CA HIS A 272 2.09 12.58 16.35
C HIS A 272 0.59 12.76 16.60
N LEU A 273 -0.21 12.35 15.63
CA LEU A 273 -1.68 12.32 15.70
C LEU A 273 -2.16 11.08 16.46
N GLY A 274 -1.92 11.03 17.75
CA GLY A 274 -2.38 9.92 18.59
C GLY A 274 -2.65 10.39 20.03
N GLY A 275 -3.90 10.49 20.40
CA GLY A 275 -4.33 10.38 21.80
C GLY A 275 -4.41 11.63 22.69
N SER A 276 -4.09 12.84 22.24
CA SER A 276 -4.02 14.01 23.13
C SER A 276 -4.79 15.27 22.69
N LEU A 277 -5.81 15.14 21.86
CA LEU A 277 -6.69 16.28 21.50
C LEU A 277 -7.36 16.96 22.72
N ARG A 278 -7.51 16.26 23.85
CA ARG A 278 -8.03 16.85 25.09
C ARG A 278 -7.00 17.65 25.88
N ALA A 279 -5.71 17.33 25.79
CA ALA A 279 -4.65 18.05 26.49
C ALA A 279 -4.19 19.31 25.73
N GLY A 280 -4.17 19.29 24.39
CA GLY A 280 -3.79 20.42 23.56
C GLY A 280 -4.76 21.61 23.65
N ALA A 281 -6.07 21.34 23.71
CA ALA A 281 -7.08 22.38 23.85
C ALA A 281 -6.98 23.15 25.21
N GLY A 282 -6.55 22.45 26.26
CA GLY A 282 -6.39 23.08 27.60
C GLY A 282 -5.17 24.01 27.66
N ILE A 283 -4.09 23.71 26.95
CA ILE A 283 -2.85 24.52 26.98
C ILE A 283 -3.02 25.81 26.17
N VAL A 284 -3.73 25.76 25.02
CA VAL A 284 -4.00 26.96 24.21
C VAL A 284 -4.96 27.91 24.89
N ALA A 285 -5.97 27.41 25.60
CA ALA A 285 -6.89 28.25 26.38
C ALA A 285 -6.20 28.88 27.59
N GLY A 286 -5.28 28.19 28.26
CA GLY A 286 -4.52 28.69 29.39
C GLY A 286 -3.52 29.79 29.03
N GLY A 287 -2.82 29.66 27.90
CA GLY A 287 -1.82 30.63 27.43
C GLY A 287 -2.44 31.99 27.06
N ALA A 288 -3.60 31.99 26.39
CA ALA A 288 -4.31 33.21 26.01
C ALA A 288 -4.87 33.99 27.22
N ALA A 289 -5.27 33.30 28.28
CA ALA A 289 -5.79 33.93 29.51
C ALA A 289 -4.68 34.63 30.34
N VAL A 290 -3.47 34.08 30.38
CA VAL A 290 -2.34 34.65 31.15
C VAL A 290 -1.77 35.91 30.47
N THR A 291 -1.62 35.94 29.16
CA THR A 291 -1.14 37.12 28.41
C THR A 291 -2.14 38.27 28.43
N GLY A 292 -3.47 37.97 28.38
CA GLY A 292 -4.51 38.97 28.55
C GLY A 292 -4.56 39.62 29.95
N GLY A 293 -4.27 38.84 31.00
CA GLY A 293 -4.26 39.31 32.40
C GLY A 293 -3.12 40.27 32.76
N ILE A 294 -1.92 40.03 32.21
CA ILE A 294 -0.74 40.89 32.49
C ILE A 294 -0.87 42.23 31.80
N ALA A 295 -1.39 42.30 30.59
CA ALA A 295 -1.66 43.56 29.88
C ALA A 295 -2.69 44.44 30.60
N PHE A 296 -3.66 43.81 31.31
CA PHE A 296 -4.69 44.49 32.07
C PHE A 296 -4.11 45.19 33.32
N LEU A 297 -3.13 44.61 34.00
CA LEU A 297 -2.54 45.16 35.24
C LEU A 297 -1.63 46.37 35.00
N VAL A 298 -1.04 46.50 33.83
CA VAL A 298 -0.09 47.59 33.53
C VAL A 298 -0.79 48.89 33.10
N ARG A 299 -2.07 48.88 32.71
CA ARG A 299 -2.76 50.05 32.11
C ARG A 299 -3.84 50.70 32.98
N ARG A 300 -3.68 50.73 34.29
CA ARG A 300 -4.69 51.15 35.28
C ARG A 300 -5.16 52.62 35.26
N HIS A 301 -4.77 53.41 34.25
CA HIS A 301 -5.09 54.86 34.20
C HIS A 301 -5.86 55.36 32.98
N GLN A 302 -6.41 54.45 32.18
CA GLN A 302 -7.27 54.85 31.04
C GLN A 302 -8.72 54.41 31.35
N SER A 303 -9.69 55.28 31.03
CA SER A 303 -11.12 54.93 31.18
C SER A 303 -11.51 53.85 30.21
N ASP A 304 -11.86 52.70 30.67
CA ASP A 304 -12.30 51.57 29.87
C ASP A 304 -13.70 51.83 29.28
N ILE A 305 -13.96 51.32 28.10
CA ILE A 305 -15.28 51.32 27.45
C ILE A 305 -15.88 49.91 27.63
N PRO A 306 -16.73 49.67 28.65
CA PRO A 306 -17.20 48.33 28.99
C PRO A 306 -17.94 47.64 27.84
N GLU A 307 -18.70 48.42 27.05
CA GLU A 307 -19.46 47.90 25.92
C GLU A 307 -18.55 47.37 24.80
N ASN A 308 -17.44 48.07 24.50
CA ASN A 308 -16.47 47.64 23.52
C ASN A 308 -15.67 46.41 23.97
N ILE A 309 -15.30 46.35 25.26
CA ILE A 309 -14.65 45.20 25.84
C ILE A 309 -15.55 43.97 25.73
N ALA A 310 -16.83 44.11 26.09
CA ALA A 310 -17.79 43.01 25.99
C ALA A 310 -18.01 42.59 24.53
N ALA A 311 -18.13 43.54 23.59
CA ALA A 311 -18.28 43.28 22.18
C ALA A 311 -17.04 42.55 21.60
N ASN A 312 -15.82 42.98 21.95
CA ASN A 312 -14.59 42.34 21.54
C ASN A 312 -14.44 40.93 22.12
N ALA A 313 -14.78 40.76 23.40
CA ALA A 313 -14.80 39.46 24.05
C ALA A 313 -15.76 38.49 23.32
N HIS A 314 -16.96 38.97 23.00
CA HIS A 314 -17.94 38.19 22.23
C HIS A 314 -17.41 37.79 20.80
N ARG A 315 -16.77 38.74 20.10
CA ARG A 315 -16.18 38.48 18.78
C ARG A 315 -15.06 37.43 18.87
N ARG A 316 -14.16 37.56 19.90
CA ARG A 316 -13.09 36.57 20.13
C ARG A 316 -13.65 35.20 20.47
N ALA A 317 -14.67 35.13 21.32
CA ALA A 317 -15.35 33.91 21.67
C ALA A 317 -16.04 33.25 20.44
N ALA A 318 -16.68 34.03 19.60
CA ALA A 318 -17.30 33.54 18.36
C ALA A 318 -16.28 32.99 17.39
N ARG A 319 -15.10 33.63 17.24
CA ARG A 319 -13.98 33.10 16.38
C ARG A 319 -13.43 31.80 16.94
N LEU A 320 -13.21 31.73 18.25
CA LEU A 320 -12.75 30.53 18.90
C LEU A 320 -13.72 29.35 18.67
N ALA A 321 -15.01 29.59 18.90
CA ALA A 321 -16.05 28.58 18.70
C ALA A 321 -16.14 28.13 17.21
N ALA A 322 -15.95 29.07 16.26
CA ALA A 322 -15.91 28.74 14.84
C ALA A 322 -14.69 27.83 14.50
N ASN A 323 -13.52 28.16 15.02
CA ASN A 323 -12.31 27.36 14.81
C ASN A 323 -12.39 26.00 15.48
N GLU A 324 -12.99 25.88 16.65
CA GLU A 324 -13.28 24.60 17.30
C GLU A 324 -14.25 23.74 16.49
N ALA A 325 -15.27 24.37 15.89
CA ALA A 325 -16.20 23.67 15.01
C ALA A 325 -15.51 23.17 13.73
N ILE A 326 -14.62 23.99 13.13
CA ILE A 326 -13.80 23.59 11.98
C ILE A 326 -12.88 22.44 12.36
N ALA A 327 -12.21 22.52 13.51
CA ALA A 327 -11.32 21.45 13.98
C ALA A 327 -12.07 20.13 14.16
N ARG A 328 -13.30 20.16 14.69
CA ARG A 328 -14.15 18.95 14.80
C ARG A 328 -14.49 18.38 13.40
N ARG A 329 -14.95 19.23 12.47
CA ARG A 329 -15.25 18.77 11.11
C ARG A 329 -14.00 18.22 10.39
N ASN A 330 -12.83 18.82 10.59
CA ASN A 330 -11.57 18.33 10.04
C ASN A 330 -11.18 16.97 10.66
N ALA A 331 -11.42 16.77 11.94
CA ALA A 331 -11.22 15.46 12.57
C ALA A 331 -12.18 14.39 12.00
N GLU A 332 -13.45 14.75 11.75
CA GLU A 332 -14.42 13.87 11.10
C GLU A 332 -14.01 13.54 9.66
N LYS A 333 -13.52 14.53 8.88
CA LYS A 333 -12.99 14.31 7.54
C LYS A 333 -11.76 13.37 7.54
N LEU A 334 -10.86 13.58 8.49
CA LEU A 334 -9.69 12.72 8.64
C LEU A 334 -10.09 11.28 8.99
N ALA A 335 -11.13 11.12 9.81
CA ALA A 335 -11.68 9.80 10.12
C ALA A 335 -12.31 9.10 8.90
N GLN A 336 -12.62 9.83 7.82
CA GLN A 336 -13.12 9.29 6.55
C GLN A 336 -11.99 8.93 5.56
N THR A 337 -10.72 8.95 6.00
CA THR A 337 -9.58 8.58 5.15
C THR A 337 -9.76 7.17 4.61
N VAL A 338 -9.62 7.02 3.30
CA VAL A 338 -9.52 5.75 2.58
C VAL A 338 -8.08 5.51 2.15
N LEU A 339 -7.73 4.25 1.99
CA LEU A 339 -6.41 3.84 1.56
C LEU A 339 -6.43 3.53 0.07
N LEU A 340 -5.53 4.16 -0.68
CA LEU A 340 -5.24 3.83 -2.08
C LEU A 340 -4.00 2.96 -2.10
N ILE A 341 -4.14 1.77 -2.66
CA ILE A 341 -3.09 0.77 -2.75
C ILE A 341 -2.77 0.56 -4.23
N THR A 342 -1.51 0.64 -4.57
CA THR A 342 -1.02 0.41 -5.93
C THR A 342 0.16 -0.56 -5.91
N PRO A 343 0.23 -1.53 -6.86
CA PRO A 343 1.38 -2.43 -6.94
C PRO A 343 2.66 -1.62 -7.16
N ALA A 344 3.73 -2.04 -6.49
CA ALA A 344 5.05 -1.47 -6.71
C ALA A 344 5.97 -2.53 -7.30
N ALA A 345 6.85 -2.13 -8.22
CA ALA A 345 7.91 -3.01 -8.68
C ALA A 345 8.84 -3.35 -7.51
N GLY A 346 9.24 -4.60 -7.40
CA GLY A 346 10.30 -5.00 -6.47
C GLY A 346 11.57 -4.21 -6.79
N VAL A 347 12.24 -3.71 -5.77
CA VAL A 347 13.64 -3.31 -5.93
C VAL A 347 14.40 -4.62 -5.90
N ASP A 348 14.91 -5.07 -7.04
CA ASP A 348 15.87 -6.18 -7.04
C ASP A 348 17.03 -5.79 -6.12
N PRO A 349 17.41 -6.68 -5.19
CA PRO A 349 18.50 -6.43 -4.25
C PRO A 349 19.86 -6.31 -4.94
#